data_e93b2069be7960137c6dd718e4bc4142
#
_entry.id   e93b2069be7960137c6dd718e4bc4142
#
_cell.length_a   1.000
_cell.length_b   1.000
_cell.length_c   1.000
_cell.angle_alpha   90.00
_cell.angle_beta   90.00
_cell.angle_gamma   90.00
#
_symmetry.space_group_name_H-M   'P 1'
#
loop_
_entity.id
_entity.type
_entity.pdbx_description
1 polymer ?
#
loop_
_entity_poly.entity_id
_entity_poly.type
_entity_poly.pdbx_seq_one_letter_code
_entity_poly.pdbx_strand_id
1 'polypeptide(L)'
;MKIETILTPAELPALARRDLRRATCVVFDILRATSTFVTALQNGAQAVIPVGEISVAVARRQQQPGVLLAGERDGVRIMAAQSGGVDFDLGNSPREFSPQKVRDKIIVSTTTNGTRALRACAGAKATIAGSFLNLAATAKFLNLSPPEELLLVCAGTGQEVALEDVLAAGALAELVRGDFTDSTQMAARTFHSAKAGLPATLADSQNGRRLQAIPGLRADVAFCAQLDVIKLVAVMDRSGAIQIAWNA
;
A
#
# COMPACT_ATOMS: atom_id res chain seq x y z
N MET A 1 10.08 -12.90 -17.24
CA MET A 1 10.09 -12.09 -15.99
C MET A 1 10.08 -13.02 -14.80
N LYS A 2 11.06 -12.91 -13.91
CA LYS A 2 11.04 -13.64 -12.63
C LYS A 2 10.10 -12.92 -11.67
N ILE A 3 9.22 -13.65 -10.97
CA ILE A 3 8.26 -13.10 -10.01
C ILE A 3 8.50 -13.74 -8.64
N GLU A 4 8.82 -12.91 -7.67
CA GLU A 4 9.10 -13.31 -6.29
C GLU A 4 8.19 -12.57 -5.33
N THR A 5 7.63 -13.27 -4.34
CA THR A 5 6.81 -12.65 -3.30
C THR A 5 7.58 -12.61 -1.97
N ILE A 6 7.72 -11.42 -1.41
CA ILE A 6 8.21 -11.17 -0.05
C ILE A 6 7.00 -11.23 0.87
N LEU A 7 6.91 -12.28 1.67
CA LEU A 7 5.69 -12.60 2.42
C LEU A 7 5.60 -11.90 3.76
N THR A 8 6.76 -11.53 4.35
CA THR A 8 6.78 -11.00 5.71
C THR A 8 7.68 -9.77 5.85
N PRO A 9 7.38 -8.86 6.80
CA PRO A 9 8.27 -7.76 7.14
C PRO A 9 9.66 -8.19 7.63
N ALA A 10 9.80 -9.41 8.12
CA ALA A 10 11.09 -9.96 8.55
C ALA A 10 12.10 -10.07 7.37
N GLU A 11 11.62 -10.14 6.14
CA GLU A 11 12.44 -10.19 4.93
C GLU A 11 12.89 -8.80 4.43
N LEU A 12 12.22 -7.72 4.85
CA LEU A 12 12.49 -6.35 4.38
C LEU A 12 13.93 -5.88 4.62
N PRO A 13 14.62 -6.19 5.74
CA PRO A 13 16.01 -5.81 5.93
C PRO A 13 16.96 -6.48 4.92
N ALA A 14 16.65 -7.71 4.51
CA ALA A 14 17.41 -8.41 3.47
C ALA A 14 17.10 -7.82 2.08
N LEU A 15 15.83 -7.54 1.80
CA LEU A 15 15.37 -6.88 0.57
C LEU A 15 16.06 -5.53 0.37
N ALA A 16 16.12 -4.69 1.40
CA ALA A 16 16.73 -3.36 1.33
C ALA A 16 18.25 -3.38 1.03
N ARG A 17 18.92 -4.53 1.18
CA ARG A 17 20.34 -4.73 0.84
C ARG A 17 20.56 -5.33 -0.55
N ARG A 18 19.49 -5.74 -1.25
CA ARG A 18 19.57 -6.25 -2.64
C ARG A 18 19.83 -5.11 -3.62
N ASP A 19 20.47 -5.43 -4.73
CA ASP A 19 20.49 -4.53 -5.89
C ASP A 19 19.14 -4.61 -6.61
N LEU A 20 18.32 -3.60 -6.43
CA LEU A 20 16.97 -3.53 -6.97
C LEU A 20 16.86 -2.70 -8.26
N ARG A 21 17.97 -2.21 -8.83
CA ARG A 21 17.97 -1.31 -10.00
C ARG A 21 17.30 -1.90 -11.24
N ARG A 22 17.17 -3.23 -11.33
CA ARG A 22 16.50 -3.95 -12.42
C ARG A 22 15.13 -4.49 -12.03
N ALA A 23 14.75 -4.37 -10.77
CA ALA A 23 13.50 -4.84 -10.23
C ALA A 23 12.41 -3.77 -10.25
N THR A 24 11.17 -4.19 -10.48
CA THR A 24 9.97 -3.43 -10.13
C THR A 24 9.36 -4.05 -8.88
N CYS A 25 9.08 -3.25 -7.87
CA CYS A 25 8.41 -3.67 -6.65
C CYS A 25 6.95 -3.24 -6.69
N VAL A 26 6.02 -4.14 -6.33
CA VAL A 26 4.63 -3.79 -6.03
C VAL A 26 4.40 -4.06 -4.55
N VAL A 27 4.13 -3.00 -3.80
CA VAL A 27 3.95 -3.07 -2.35
C VAL A 27 2.47 -3.15 -2.02
N PHE A 28 2.10 -4.11 -1.19
CA PHE A 28 0.75 -4.32 -0.67
C PHE A 28 0.71 -4.08 0.84
N ASP A 29 -0.14 -3.16 1.25
CA ASP A 29 -0.63 -2.91 2.61
C ASP A 29 -2.13 -2.66 2.46
N ILE A 30 -2.87 -3.76 2.32
CA ILE A 30 -4.27 -3.72 1.90
C ILE A 30 -5.15 -3.13 3.00
N LEU A 31 -4.85 -3.42 4.24
CA LEU A 31 -5.57 -2.91 5.39
C LEU A 31 -4.60 -2.11 6.30
N ARG A 32 -4.18 -0.83 5.84
CA ARG A 32 -4.94 -0.06 4.82
C ARG A 32 -4.07 0.84 3.93
N ALA A 33 -2.74 0.96 4.15
CA ALA A 33 -1.96 2.09 3.63
C ALA A 33 -2.00 2.21 2.09
N THR A 34 -1.72 1.13 1.33
CA THR A 34 -1.71 1.23 -0.13
C THR A 34 -3.10 1.44 -0.71
N SER A 35 -4.14 0.85 -0.13
CA SER A 35 -5.54 1.13 -0.49
C SER A 35 -5.90 2.60 -0.27
N THR A 36 -5.40 3.20 0.81
CA THR A 36 -5.60 4.63 1.12
C THR A 36 -4.86 5.51 0.12
N PHE A 37 -3.61 5.17 -0.24
CA PHE A 37 -2.82 5.99 -1.17
C PHE A 37 -3.41 6.01 -2.58
N VAL A 38 -3.82 4.85 -3.11
CA VAL A 38 -4.47 4.82 -4.44
C VAL A 38 -5.80 5.54 -4.43
N THR A 39 -6.56 5.49 -3.32
CA THR A 39 -7.82 6.23 -3.17
C THR A 39 -7.58 7.75 -3.09
N ALA A 40 -6.56 8.19 -2.36
CA ALA A 40 -6.20 9.60 -2.28
C ALA A 40 -5.87 10.18 -3.66
N LEU A 41 -5.04 9.46 -4.44
CA LEU A 41 -4.66 9.85 -5.79
C LEU A 41 -5.85 9.84 -6.76
N GLN A 42 -6.71 8.81 -6.70
CA GLN A 42 -7.96 8.74 -7.46
C GLN A 42 -8.86 9.96 -7.19
N ASN A 43 -8.85 10.46 -5.96
CA ASN A 43 -9.65 11.59 -5.52
C ASN A 43 -8.97 12.95 -5.70
N GLY A 44 -7.85 12.98 -6.46
CA GLY A 44 -7.20 14.19 -6.93
C GLY A 44 -6.08 14.71 -6.03
N ALA A 45 -5.57 13.92 -5.07
CA ALA A 45 -4.33 14.28 -4.40
C ALA A 45 -3.18 14.39 -5.42
N GLN A 46 -2.34 15.41 -5.28
CA GLN A 46 -1.18 15.61 -6.15
C GLN A 46 -0.11 14.54 -5.92
N ALA A 47 0.13 14.21 -4.64
CA ALA A 47 1.09 13.22 -4.24
C ALA A 47 0.80 12.71 -2.82
N VAL A 48 1.27 11.50 -2.52
CA VAL A 48 1.39 10.97 -1.15
C VAL A 48 2.87 10.75 -0.85
N ILE A 49 3.36 11.34 0.24
CA ILE A 49 4.76 11.22 0.67
C ILE A 49 4.80 10.34 1.93
N PRO A 50 5.15 9.05 1.81
CA PRO A 50 5.27 8.17 2.96
C PRO A 50 6.55 8.50 3.75
N VAL A 51 6.40 8.74 5.06
CA VAL A 51 7.51 9.03 5.97
C VAL A 51 7.51 8.05 7.15
N GLY A 52 8.69 7.70 7.66
CA GLY A 52 8.83 6.68 8.71
C GLY A 52 8.32 7.15 10.08
N GLU A 53 8.56 8.41 10.42
CA GLU A 53 8.37 8.93 11.77
C GLU A 53 7.35 10.05 11.81
N ILE A 54 6.61 10.14 12.92
CA ILE A 54 5.63 11.22 13.18
C ILE A 54 6.34 12.58 13.15
N SER A 55 7.52 12.68 13.77
CA SER A 55 8.32 13.91 13.82
C SER A 55 8.71 14.41 12.43
N VAL A 56 9.01 13.51 11.49
CA VAL A 56 9.32 13.86 10.10
C VAL A 56 8.09 14.41 9.40
N ALA A 57 6.90 13.83 9.64
CA ALA A 57 5.64 14.35 9.09
C ALA A 57 5.35 15.77 9.59
N VAL A 58 5.48 15.99 10.90
CA VAL A 58 5.30 17.31 11.53
C VAL A 58 6.29 18.34 10.98
N ALA A 59 7.58 17.98 10.88
CA ALA A 59 8.61 18.86 10.31
C ALA A 59 8.31 19.23 8.85
N ARG A 60 7.78 18.30 8.04
CA ARG A 60 7.34 18.59 6.67
C ARG A 60 6.23 19.64 6.62
N ARG A 61 5.24 19.57 7.50
CA ARG A 61 4.20 20.60 7.59
C ARG A 61 4.76 21.97 7.98
N GLN A 62 5.72 22.02 8.89
CA GLN A 62 6.38 23.28 9.25
C GLN A 62 7.11 23.93 8.06
N GLN A 63 7.75 23.11 7.22
CA GLN A 63 8.43 23.56 6.01
C GLN A 63 7.45 23.91 4.87
N GLN A 64 6.33 23.21 4.79
CA GLN A 64 5.30 23.36 3.75
C GLN A 64 3.90 23.33 4.37
N PRO A 65 3.39 24.50 4.88
CA PRO A 65 2.15 24.54 5.64
C PRO A 65 0.88 24.07 4.89
N GLY A 66 0.92 23.99 3.55
CA GLY A 66 -0.20 23.53 2.72
C GLY A 66 -0.39 22.02 2.62
N VAL A 67 0.54 21.20 3.17
CA VAL A 67 0.40 19.74 3.13
C VAL A 67 -0.60 19.24 4.16
N LEU A 68 -1.29 18.14 3.85
CA LEU A 68 -2.10 17.40 4.81
C LEU A 68 -1.25 16.35 5.51
N LEU A 69 -1.41 16.22 6.83
CA LEU A 69 -0.86 15.11 7.60
C LEU A 69 -1.88 13.98 7.69
N ALA A 70 -1.46 12.78 7.30
CA ALA A 70 -2.26 11.58 7.40
C ALA A 70 -1.46 10.47 8.10
N GLY A 71 -2.15 9.59 8.81
CA GLY A 71 -1.46 8.47 9.42
C GLY A 71 -2.18 7.87 10.61
N GLU A 72 -1.62 6.75 11.05
CA GLU A 72 -2.17 5.97 12.15
C GLU A 72 -1.09 5.43 13.07
N ARG A 73 -1.51 5.19 14.32
CA ARG A 73 -0.87 4.25 15.23
C ARG A 73 -1.98 3.39 15.84
N ASP A 74 -1.75 2.10 15.89
CA ASP A 74 -2.75 1.13 16.37
C ASP A 74 -4.10 1.18 15.63
N GLY A 75 -4.08 1.55 14.34
CA GLY A 75 -5.26 1.66 13.49
C GLY A 75 -6.01 2.98 13.60
N VAL A 76 -5.72 3.84 14.59
CA VAL A 76 -6.40 5.11 14.83
C VAL A 76 -5.56 6.32 14.41
N ARG A 77 -6.24 7.43 14.06
CA ARG A 77 -5.58 8.67 13.65
C ARG A 77 -4.64 9.21 14.73
N ILE A 78 -3.48 9.69 14.29
CA ILE A 78 -2.49 10.32 15.16
C ILE A 78 -3.03 11.66 15.66
N MET A 79 -3.02 11.84 16.99
CA MET A 79 -3.48 13.02 17.66
C MET A 79 -2.33 13.81 18.29
N ALA A 80 -2.59 15.03 18.74
CA ALA A 80 -1.62 15.96 19.31
C ALA A 80 -0.76 15.35 20.44
N ALA A 81 -1.33 14.48 21.26
CA ALA A 81 -0.61 13.79 22.32
C ALA A 81 0.53 12.88 21.81
N GLN A 82 0.40 12.34 20.60
CA GLN A 82 1.39 11.44 19.99
C GLN A 82 2.40 12.19 19.10
N SER A 83 2.02 13.38 18.62
CA SER A 83 2.77 14.15 17.61
C SER A 83 3.54 15.35 18.18
N GLY A 84 3.44 15.60 19.49
CA GLY A 84 4.04 16.78 20.11
C GLY A 84 3.23 18.07 19.87
N GLY A 85 1.90 17.98 19.84
CA GLY A 85 1.00 19.12 19.81
C GLY A 85 0.27 19.39 18.47
N VAL A 86 0.41 18.49 17.48
CA VAL A 86 -0.22 18.65 16.15
C VAL A 86 -1.21 17.51 15.89
N ASP A 87 -2.49 17.80 15.75
CA ASP A 87 -3.44 16.81 15.27
C ASP A 87 -3.23 16.54 13.76
N PHE A 88 -3.23 15.27 13.36
CA PHE A 88 -3.21 14.92 11.95
C PHE A 88 -4.60 15.17 11.35
N ASP A 89 -4.63 15.64 10.09
CA ASP A 89 -5.89 15.97 9.39
C ASP A 89 -6.70 14.72 9.07
N LEU A 90 -6.02 13.63 8.72
CA LEU A 90 -6.61 12.37 8.30
C LEU A 90 -5.97 11.20 9.04
N GLY A 91 -6.74 10.13 9.23
CA GLY A 91 -6.23 8.84 9.67
C GLY A 91 -5.61 8.05 8.52
N ASN A 92 -5.89 6.74 8.51
CA ASN A 92 -5.49 5.83 7.42
C ASN A 92 -6.69 5.07 6.83
N SER A 93 -7.92 5.58 7.02
CA SER A 93 -9.10 5.04 6.37
C SER A 93 -9.23 5.61 4.96
N PRO A 94 -9.25 4.78 3.89
CA PRO A 94 -9.40 5.28 2.52
C PRO A 94 -10.67 6.13 2.36
N ARG A 95 -11.71 5.86 3.15
CA ARG A 95 -12.98 6.57 3.14
C ARG A 95 -12.90 8.00 3.67
N GLU A 96 -11.82 8.37 4.40
CA GLU A 96 -11.57 9.74 4.85
C GLU A 96 -11.02 10.63 3.72
N PHE A 97 -10.44 10.05 2.66
CA PHE A 97 -9.74 10.75 1.59
C PHE A 97 -10.71 11.15 0.46
N SER A 98 -11.79 11.88 0.80
CA SER A 98 -12.76 12.36 -0.19
C SER A 98 -12.16 13.45 -1.10
N PRO A 99 -12.69 13.66 -2.34
CA PRO A 99 -12.22 14.71 -3.24
C PRO A 99 -12.24 16.11 -2.60
N GLN A 100 -13.21 16.40 -1.73
CA GLN A 100 -13.32 17.68 -1.04
C GLN A 100 -12.16 17.93 -0.09
N LYS A 101 -11.56 16.87 0.48
CA LYS A 101 -10.46 17.00 1.43
C LYS A 101 -9.09 16.95 0.75
N VAL A 102 -8.92 16.12 -0.28
CA VAL A 102 -7.58 15.79 -0.78
C VAL A 102 -7.24 16.37 -2.16
N ARG A 103 -8.24 16.89 -2.91
CA ARG A 103 -7.98 17.44 -4.24
C ARG A 103 -6.94 18.55 -4.18
N ASP A 104 -5.95 18.48 -5.09
CA ASP A 104 -4.84 19.43 -5.23
C ASP A 104 -3.95 19.52 -3.97
N LYS A 105 -4.00 18.53 -3.08
CA LYS A 105 -3.17 18.49 -1.87
C LYS A 105 -2.03 17.50 -2.01
N ILE A 106 -0.92 17.84 -1.37
CA ILE A 106 0.17 16.90 -1.05
C ILE A 106 -0.13 16.33 0.34
N ILE A 107 -0.06 15.02 0.47
CA ILE A 107 -0.34 14.30 1.70
C ILE A 107 0.96 13.71 2.23
N VAL A 108 1.36 14.09 3.44
CA VAL A 108 2.48 13.44 4.15
C VAL A 108 1.89 12.38 5.07
N SER A 109 2.22 11.11 4.79
CA SER A 109 1.61 9.97 5.49
C SER A 109 2.64 9.16 6.28
N THR A 110 2.28 8.78 7.51
CA THR A 110 3.08 7.86 8.32
C THR A 110 2.21 6.72 8.86
N THR A 111 2.60 5.49 8.52
CA THR A 111 1.92 4.26 8.95
C THR A 111 2.91 3.27 9.52
N THR A 112 2.42 2.29 10.27
CA THR A 112 3.26 1.33 10.97
C THR A 112 4.00 0.38 10.01
N ASN A 113 3.32 -0.14 8.98
CA ASN A 113 3.84 -1.22 8.12
C ASN A 113 4.12 -0.76 6.69
N GLY A 114 3.15 -0.18 5.98
CA GLY A 114 3.26 0.16 4.56
C GLY A 114 4.42 1.08 4.23
N THR A 115 4.69 2.08 5.08
CA THR A 115 5.83 2.98 4.92
C THR A 115 7.18 2.25 4.98
N ARG A 116 7.30 1.22 5.85
CA ARG A 116 8.53 0.40 5.95
C ARG A 116 8.75 -0.40 4.66
N ALA A 117 7.71 -1.04 4.15
CA ALA A 117 7.79 -1.83 2.93
C ALA A 117 8.15 -0.97 1.70
N LEU A 118 7.50 0.20 1.53
CA LEU A 118 7.83 1.15 0.47
C LEU A 118 9.28 1.61 0.54
N ARG A 119 9.79 1.94 1.72
CA ARG A 119 11.19 2.36 1.90
C ARG A 119 12.19 1.25 1.64
N ALA A 120 11.86 0.00 1.95
CA ALA A 120 12.71 -1.15 1.62
C ALA A 120 12.88 -1.33 0.09
N CYS A 121 11.94 -0.81 -0.70
CA CYS A 121 11.95 -0.83 -2.17
C CYS A 121 12.56 0.43 -2.82
N ALA A 122 13.07 1.40 -2.05
CA ALA A 122 13.52 2.70 -2.58
C ALA A 122 14.63 2.62 -3.65
N GLY A 123 15.41 1.53 -3.67
CA GLY A 123 16.44 1.27 -4.69
C GLY A 123 15.92 0.63 -5.99
N ALA A 124 14.63 0.33 -6.08
CA ALA A 124 14.04 -0.34 -7.25
C ALA A 124 13.94 0.60 -8.45
N LYS A 125 13.92 0.01 -9.66
CA LYS A 125 13.64 0.72 -10.91
C LYS A 125 12.31 1.46 -10.85
N ALA A 126 11.30 0.82 -10.25
CA ALA A 126 10.00 1.41 -9.94
C ALA A 126 9.42 0.74 -8.67
N THR A 127 8.74 1.52 -7.85
CA THR A 127 7.98 1.02 -6.69
C THR A 127 6.53 1.46 -6.84
N ILE A 128 5.62 0.50 -6.90
CA ILE A 128 4.19 0.70 -7.15
C ILE A 128 3.42 0.45 -5.85
N ALA A 129 2.49 1.32 -5.50
CA ALA A 129 1.49 1.04 -4.46
C ALA A 129 0.36 0.20 -5.07
N GLY A 130 0.31 -1.09 -4.70
CA GLY A 130 -0.67 -2.06 -5.16
C GLY A 130 -1.81 -2.23 -4.16
N SER A 131 -3.03 -2.42 -4.67
CA SER A 131 -4.22 -2.71 -3.88
C SER A 131 -5.20 -3.52 -4.72
N PHE A 132 -6.15 -4.22 -4.10
CA PHE A 132 -7.27 -4.82 -4.83
C PHE A 132 -8.02 -3.79 -5.68
N LEU A 133 -8.06 -2.54 -5.22
CA LEU A 133 -8.74 -1.44 -5.90
C LEU A 133 -8.19 -1.16 -7.30
N ASN A 134 -6.89 -1.40 -7.57
CA ASN A 134 -6.22 -1.06 -8.83
C ASN A 134 -5.43 -2.21 -9.46
N LEU A 135 -5.77 -3.46 -9.17
CA LEU A 135 -5.05 -4.65 -9.65
C LEU A 135 -4.96 -4.72 -11.17
N ALA A 136 -6.09 -4.60 -11.88
CA ALA A 136 -6.12 -4.69 -13.34
C ALA A 136 -5.28 -3.59 -14.01
N ALA A 137 -5.34 -2.35 -13.48
CA ALA A 137 -4.51 -1.25 -13.96
C ALA A 137 -3.02 -1.56 -13.76
N THR A 138 -2.65 -2.05 -12.58
CA THR A 138 -1.27 -2.44 -12.24
C THR A 138 -0.79 -3.58 -13.12
N ALA A 139 -1.61 -4.63 -13.30
CA ALA A 139 -1.27 -5.77 -14.17
C ALA A 139 -1.08 -5.35 -15.63
N LYS A 140 -1.97 -4.49 -16.16
CA LYS A 140 -1.88 -3.97 -17.53
C LYS A 140 -0.59 -3.16 -17.71
N PHE A 141 -0.25 -2.29 -16.78
CA PHE A 141 0.99 -1.51 -16.81
C PHE A 141 2.23 -2.43 -16.83
N LEU A 142 2.28 -3.44 -15.98
CA LEU A 142 3.37 -4.41 -15.92
C LEU A 142 3.47 -5.27 -17.19
N ASN A 143 2.34 -5.68 -17.77
CA ASN A 143 2.31 -6.49 -18.98
C ASN A 143 2.68 -5.69 -20.25
N LEU A 144 2.45 -4.36 -20.28
CA LEU A 144 2.87 -3.49 -21.38
C LEU A 144 4.40 -3.28 -21.40
N SER A 145 5.05 -3.26 -20.25
CA SER A 145 6.50 -3.10 -20.11
C SER A 145 7.02 -4.04 -19.02
N PRO A 146 7.13 -5.34 -19.30
CA PRO A 146 7.52 -6.33 -18.29
C PRO A 146 8.91 -6.02 -17.73
N PRO A 147 9.08 -5.94 -16.40
CA PRO A 147 10.39 -5.81 -15.78
C PRO A 147 11.18 -7.12 -15.89
N GLU A 148 12.48 -7.08 -15.70
CA GLU A 148 13.30 -8.30 -15.63
C GLU A 148 12.95 -9.11 -14.38
N GLU A 149 12.76 -8.41 -13.26
CA GLU A 149 12.39 -8.96 -11.96
C GLU A 149 11.19 -8.18 -11.39
N LEU A 150 10.15 -8.91 -10.98
CA LEU A 150 8.97 -8.38 -10.29
C LEU A 150 8.96 -8.90 -8.85
N LEU A 151 8.98 -7.98 -7.90
CA LEU A 151 8.88 -8.27 -6.48
C LEU A 151 7.51 -7.85 -5.96
N LEU A 152 6.73 -8.81 -5.47
CA LEU A 152 5.45 -8.59 -4.82
C LEU A 152 5.72 -8.53 -3.30
N VAL A 153 5.61 -7.34 -2.72
CA VAL A 153 6.08 -7.08 -1.36
C VAL A 153 4.90 -6.88 -0.42
N CYS A 154 4.66 -7.85 0.46
CA CYS A 154 3.66 -7.77 1.50
C CYS A 154 4.20 -6.96 2.69
N ALA A 155 3.50 -5.90 3.08
CA ALA A 155 3.90 -5.05 4.21
C ALA A 155 3.73 -5.74 5.56
N GLY A 156 2.81 -6.72 5.64
CA GLY A 156 2.56 -7.52 6.83
C GLY A 156 2.09 -6.73 8.05
N THR A 157 2.17 -7.34 9.22
CA THR A 157 1.78 -6.72 10.49
C THR A 157 2.86 -6.97 11.54
N GLY A 158 3.56 -5.93 11.99
CA GLY A 158 4.70 -6.07 12.90
C GLY A 158 5.86 -6.83 12.24
N GLN A 159 5.99 -8.12 12.50
CA GLN A 159 6.93 -9.05 11.85
C GLN A 159 6.21 -10.24 11.19
N GLU A 160 4.87 -10.26 11.27
CA GLU A 160 4.02 -11.36 10.86
C GLU A 160 3.48 -11.15 9.44
N VAL A 161 3.07 -12.26 8.82
CA VAL A 161 2.33 -12.25 7.55
C VAL A 161 0.98 -11.56 7.74
N ALA A 162 0.57 -10.70 6.80
CA ALA A 162 -0.80 -10.24 6.68
C ALA A 162 -1.49 -11.00 5.53
N LEU A 163 -2.55 -11.74 5.84
CA LEU A 163 -3.23 -12.59 4.87
C LEU A 163 -3.75 -11.78 3.68
N GLU A 164 -4.31 -10.61 3.92
CA GLU A 164 -4.84 -9.72 2.90
C GLU A 164 -3.78 -9.24 1.89
N ASP A 165 -2.53 -9.02 2.35
CA ASP A 165 -1.43 -8.62 1.49
C ASP A 165 -0.98 -9.79 0.59
N VAL A 166 -0.90 -11.00 1.18
CA VAL A 166 -0.59 -12.22 0.43
C VAL A 166 -1.65 -12.52 -0.63
N LEU A 167 -2.94 -12.32 -0.29
CA LEU A 167 -4.04 -12.48 -1.23
C LEU A 167 -3.93 -11.49 -2.39
N ALA A 168 -3.57 -10.23 -2.12
CA ALA A 168 -3.41 -9.23 -3.18
C ALA A 168 -2.19 -9.51 -4.06
N ALA A 169 -1.07 -9.96 -3.47
CA ALA A 169 0.09 -10.41 -4.22
C ALA A 169 -0.26 -11.60 -5.13
N GLY A 170 -1.00 -12.59 -4.60
CA GLY A 170 -1.49 -13.74 -5.37
C GLY A 170 -2.45 -13.34 -6.49
N ALA A 171 -3.34 -12.40 -6.22
CA ALA A 171 -4.26 -11.87 -7.23
C ALA A 171 -3.51 -11.19 -8.39
N LEU A 172 -2.48 -10.37 -8.09
CA LEU A 172 -1.65 -9.77 -9.13
C LEU A 172 -0.86 -10.82 -9.89
N ALA A 173 -0.33 -11.84 -9.21
CA ALA A 173 0.40 -12.93 -9.86
C ALA A 173 -0.47 -13.68 -10.89
N GLU A 174 -1.76 -13.90 -10.64
CA GLU A 174 -2.67 -14.50 -11.64
C GLU A 174 -2.87 -13.62 -12.90
N LEU A 175 -2.60 -12.31 -12.83
CA LEU A 175 -2.83 -11.35 -13.92
C LEU A 175 -1.57 -11.02 -14.75
N VAL A 176 -0.39 -11.42 -14.28
CA VAL A 176 0.90 -11.14 -14.95
C VAL A 176 1.57 -12.44 -15.41
N ARG A 177 2.44 -12.33 -16.43
CA ARG A 177 3.13 -13.49 -16.99
C ARG A 177 4.57 -13.55 -16.51
N GLY A 178 5.03 -14.71 -16.03
CA GLY A 178 6.41 -14.90 -15.61
C GLY A 178 6.65 -16.22 -14.89
N ASP A 179 7.88 -16.40 -14.43
CA ASP A 179 8.32 -17.59 -13.70
C ASP A 179 8.17 -17.33 -12.20
N PHE A 180 7.29 -18.07 -11.56
CA PHE A 180 6.97 -17.92 -10.15
C PHE A 180 7.97 -18.64 -9.25
N THR A 181 8.47 -17.95 -8.23
CA THR A 181 9.11 -18.61 -7.09
C THR A 181 8.08 -19.37 -6.26
N ASP A 182 8.53 -20.23 -5.34
CA ASP A 182 7.62 -20.97 -4.46
C ASP A 182 6.76 -20.02 -3.60
N SER A 183 7.33 -18.91 -3.12
CA SER A 183 6.57 -17.89 -2.36
C SER A 183 5.45 -17.27 -3.20
N THR A 184 5.70 -17.02 -4.49
CA THR A 184 4.66 -16.51 -5.41
C THR A 184 3.61 -17.59 -5.72
N GLN A 185 4.02 -18.85 -5.88
CA GLN A 185 3.08 -19.96 -6.06
C GLN A 185 2.17 -20.12 -4.82
N MET A 186 2.74 -19.98 -3.62
CA MET A 186 1.95 -20.02 -2.37
C MET A 186 0.91 -18.89 -2.34
N ALA A 187 1.33 -17.64 -2.65
CA ALA A 187 0.43 -16.51 -2.70
C ALA A 187 -0.69 -16.70 -3.73
N ALA A 188 -0.36 -17.13 -4.96
CA ALA A 188 -1.35 -17.38 -6.02
C ALA A 188 -2.34 -18.48 -5.64
N ARG A 189 -1.89 -19.59 -5.06
CA ARG A 189 -2.77 -20.68 -4.59
C ARG A 189 -3.66 -20.22 -3.45
N THR A 190 -3.13 -19.41 -2.52
CA THR A 190 -3.90 -18.83 -1.42
C THR A 190 -5.02 -17.94 -1.94
N PHE A 191 -4.71 -17.03 -2.87
CA PHE A 191 -5.73 -16.21 -3.51
C PHE A 191 -6.75 -17.06 -4.28
N HIS A 192 -6.29 -18.02 -5.08
CA HIS A 192 -7.17 -18.89 -5.87
C HIS A 192 -8.22 -19.60 -5.01
N SER A 193 -7.85 -20.06 -3.83
CA SER A 193 -8.78 -20.71 -2.89
C SER A 193 -9.75 -19.73 -2.22
N ALA A 194 -9.36 -18.45 -2.06
CA ALA A 194 -10.14 -17.45 -1.34
C ALA A 194 -10.98 -16.53 -2.24
N LYS A 195 -10.68 -16.45 -3.55
CA LYS A 195 -11.24 -15.43 -4.45
C LYS A 195 -12.76 -15.41 -4.54
N ALA A 196 -13.43 -16.56 -4.41
CA ALA A 196 -14.89 -16.62 -4.44
C ALA A 196 -15.54 -15.97 -3.20
N GLY A 197 -14.81 -15.89 -2.08
CA GLY A 197 -15.27 -15.32 -0.81
C GLY A 197 -14.33 -14.21 -0.30
N LEU A 198 -13.65 -13.49 -1.19
CA LEU A 198 -12.61 -12.52 -0.83
C LEU A 198 -13.03 -11.53 0.28
N PRO A 199 -14.21 -10.88 0.24
CA PRO A 199 -14.62 -9.95 1.30
C PRO A 199 -14.73 -10.63 2.68
N ALA A 200 -15.25 -11.84 2.73
CA ALA A 200 -15.36 -12.62 3.98
C ALA A 200 -13.97 -13.02 4.47
N THR A 201 -13.08 -13.48 3.58
CA THR A 201 -11.72 -13.87 3.94
C THR A 201 -10.92 -12.66 4.49
N LEU A 202 -11.08 -11.47 3.89
CA LEU A 202 -10.47 -10.25 4.43
C LEU A 202 -11.06 -9.89 5.81
N ALA A 203 -12.37 -10.04 5.98
CA ALA A 203 -13.01 -9.76 7.26
C ALA A 203 -12.52 -10.70 8.38
N ASP A 204 -12.21 -11.95 8.04
CA ASP A 204 -11.70 -12.97 8.95
C ASP A 204 -10.17 -12.91 9.15
N SER A 205 -9.44 -12.09 8.38
CA SER A 205 -8.01 -11.89 8.62
C SER A 205 -7.75 -11.20 9.97
N GLN A 206 -6.53 -11.30 10.48
CA GLN A 206 -6.17 -10.67 11.76
C GLN A 206 -6.44 -9.16 11.76
N ASN A 207 -6.01 -8.45 10.71
CA ASN A 207 -6.25 -7.01 10.58
C ASN A 207 -7.72 -6.71 10.28
N GLY A 208 -8.40 -7.55 9.50
CA GLY A 208 -9.84 -7.44 9.26
C GLY A 208 -10.64 -7.46 10.56
N ARG A 209 -10.42 -8.46 11.41
CA ARG A 209 -11.07 -8.55 12.73
C ARG A 209 -10.71 -7.35 13.62
N ARG A 210 -9.44 -6.94 13.63
CA ARG A 210 -8.99 -5.74 14.38
C ARG A 210 -9.73 -4.48 13.95
N LEU A 211 -9.82 -4.21 12.65
CA LEU A 211 -10.51 -3.04 12.13
C LEU A 211 -12.02 -3.07 12.39
N GLN A 212 -12.64 -4.25 12.32
CA GLN A 212 -14.06 -4.42 12.63
C GLN A 212 -14.39 -4.13 14.09
N ALA A 213 -13.43 -4.33 15.00
CA ALA A 213 -13.58 -4.03 16.43
C ALA A 213 -13.45 -2.53 16.74
N ILE A 214 -12.88 -1.71 15.83
CA ILE A 214 -12.72 -0.27 16.04
C ILE A 214 -13.94 0.47 15.48
N PRO A 215 -14.65 1.27 16.29
CA PRO A 215 -15.77 2.07 15.82
C PRO A 215 -15.39 2.96 14.61
N GLY A 216 -16.20 2.94 13.56
CA GLY A 216 -15.97 3.73 12.34
C GLY A 216 -15.05 3.09 11.29
N LEU A 217 -14.26 2.07 11.63
CA LEU A 217 -13.33 1.42 10.69
C LEU A 217 -13.86 0.13 10.06
N ARG A 218 -14.95 -0.42 10.57
CA ARG A 218 -15.56 -1.67 10.08
C ARG A 218 -15.76 -1.67 8.56
N ALA A 219 -16.25 -0.56 8.01
CA ALA A 219 -16.54 -0.44 6.58
C ALA A 219 -15.27 -0.35 5.70
N ASP A 220 -14.10 -0.10 6.28
CA ASP A 220 -12.83 -0.05 5.53
C ASP A 220 -12.49 -1.43 4.95
N VAL A 221 -12.81 -2.52 5.67
CA VAL A 221 -12.53 -3.88 5.19
C VAL A 221 -13.27 -4.16 3.89
N ALA A 222 -14.59 -3.88 3.86
CA ALA A 222 -15.39 -4.06 2.65
C ALA A 222 -14.96 -3.11 1.52
N PHE A 223 -14.55 -1.87 1.86
CA PHE A 223 -14.04 -0.92 0.89
C PHE A 223 -12.75 -1.43 0.23
N CYS A 224 -11.78 -1.88 1.02
CA CYS A 224 -10.49 -2.37 0.52
C CYS A 224 -10.59 -3.72 -0.22
N ALA A 225 -11.69 -4.46 -0.02
CA ALA A 225 -11.95 -5.72 -0.72
C ALA A 225 -12.54 -5.56 -2.13
N GLN A 226 -12.88 -4.33 -2.55
CA GLN A 226 -13.41 -4.09 -3.90
C GLN A 226 -12.31 -4.33 -4.95
N LEU A 227 -12.68 -4.95 -6.06
CA LEU A 227 -11.75 -5.26 -7.15
C LEU A 227 -11.88 -4.23 -8.27
N ASP A 228 -10.74 -3.67 -8.71
CA ASP A 228 -10.59 -2.92 -9.96
C ASP A 228 -11.51 -1.69 -10.13
N VAL A 229 -11.87 -1.06 -9.02
CA VAL A 229 -12.69 0.16 -9.01
C VAL A 229 -11.87 1.44 -9.29
N ILE A 230 -10.54 1.34 -9.24
CA ILE A 230 -9.59 2.43 -9.50
C ILE A 230 -8.72 2.08 -10.70
N LYS A 231 -8.68 2.98 -11.69
CA LYS A 231 -8.00 2.73 -12.99
C LYS A 231 -6.66 3.46 -13.11
N LEU A 232 -5.93 3.62 -12.04
CA LEU A 232 -4.62 4.27 -12.04
C LEU A 232 -3.50 3.37 -11.48
N VAL A 233 -2.27 3.69 -11.88
CA VAL A 233 -1.06 3.11 -11.29
C VAL A 233 -0.33 4.19 -10.50
N ALA A 234 -0.12 3.92 -9.21
CA ALA A 234 0.52 4.81 -8.26
C ALA A 234 1.99 4.41 -8.09
N VAL A 235 2.91 5.23 -8.57
CA VAL A 235 4.36 4.95 -8.56
C VAL A 235 5.09 5.92 -7.64
N MET A 236 5.99 5.40 -6.83
CA MET A 236 6.91 6.18 -6.00
C MET A 236 8.07 6.66 -6.86
N ASP A 237 8.24 7.97 -6.94
CA ASP A 237 9.36 8.60 -7.64
C ASP A 237 10.66 8.58 -6.82
N ARG A 238 11.75 9.13 -7.37
CA ARG A 238 13.06 9.17 -6.71
C ARG A 238 13.09 10.06 -5.46
N SER A 239 12.13 10.97 -5.31
CA SER A 239 11.99 11.80 -4.09
C SER A 239 11.29 11.06 -2.96
N GLY A 240 10.72 9.88 -3.25
CA GLY A 240 9.89 9.10 -2.35
C GLY A 240 8.41 9.50 -2.38
N ALA A 241 7.99 10.38 -3.28
CA ALA A 241 6.60 10.77 -3.44
C ALA A 241 5.87 9.77 -4.36
N ILE A 242 4.69 9.34 -3.95
CA ILE A 242 3.82 8.46 -4.75
C ILE A 242 2.87 9.35 -5.55
N GLN A 243 2.88 9.16 -6.86
CA GLN A 243 2.09 9.93 -7.82
C GLN A 243 1.45 9.01 -8.86
N ILE A 244 0.49 9.54 -9.61
CA ILE A 244 -0.09 8.80 -10.74
C ILE A 244 0.94 8.77 -11.87
N ALA A 245 1.39 7.56 -12.22
CA ALA A 245 2.28 7.35 -13.37
C ALA A 245 1.52 6.96 -14.65
N TRP A 246 0.31 6.40 -14.50
CA TRP A 246 -0.49 5.92 -15.61
C TRP A 246 -1.98 5.83 -15.23
N ASN A 247 -2.85 6.17 -16.20
CA ASN A 247 -4.29 5.98 -16.12
C ASN A 247 -4.71 4.97 -17.21
N ALA A 248 -5.48 3.92 -16.83
CA ALA A 248 -5.91 2.85 -17.72
C ALA A 248 -7.21 3.18 -18.47
#